data_63b374cab9d81fd63719939c581f6e8c
#
_entry.id   63b374cab9d81fd63719939c581f6e8c
#
_cell.length_a   1.000
_cell.length_b   1.000
_cell.length_c   1.000
_cell.angle_alpha   90.00
_cell.angle_beta   90.00
_cell.angle_gamma   90.00
#
_symmetry.space_group_name_H-M   'P 1'
#
loop_
_entity.id
_entity.type
_entity.pdbx_description
1 polymer ?
#
loop_
_entity_poly.entity_id
_entity_poly.type
_entity_poly.pdbx_seq_one_letter_code
_entity_poly.pdbx_strand_id
1 'polypeptide(L)'
;MKKFYIAKARRLRGTPFSSRIENQGLTAYTTYNHMLLPATFEGTEKDYFHLKEHVQVWDVAVERQVQIVGKDAAKLVQLMTCRNLSKAEVGRCYYAPLIDEQGKMINDPIIL
;
A
#
# COMPACT_ATOMS: atom_id res chain seq x y z
N MET A 1 -21.33 17.26 -10.46
CA MET A 1 -20.74 15.93 -10.72
C MET A 1 -19.24 16.05 -10.57
N LYS A 2 -18.62 15.38 -9.57
CA LYS A 2 -17.17 15.43 -9.36
C LYS A 2 -16.46 14.72 -10.52
N LYS A 3 -15.46 15.38 -11.10
CA LYS A 3 -14.61 14.76 -12.12
C LYS A 3 -13.47 14.04 -11.42
N PHE A 4 -13.32 12.75 -11.65
CA PHE A 4 -12.14 12.01 -11.26
C PHE A 4 -11.07 12.11 -12.35
N TYR A 5 -9.82 12.29 -11.97
CA TYR A 5 -8.71 12.38 -12.93
C TYR A 5 -8.33 11.02 -13.52
N ILE A 6 -8.69 9.91 -12.83
CA ILE A 6 -8.51 8.56 -13.35
C ILE A 6 -9.87 7.90 -13.54
N ALA A 7 -10.11 7.37 -14.74
CA ALA A 7 -11.30 6.61 -15.04
C ALA A 7 -11.29 5.27 -14.31
N LYS A 8 -12.46 4.87 -13.75
CA LYS A 8 -12.64 3.55 -13.14
C LYS A 8 -12.73 2.48 -14.23
N ALA A 9 -11.59 1.93 -14.63
CA ALA A 9 -11.54 0.84 -15.61
C ALA A 9 -11.85 -0.50 -14.95
N ARG A 10 -12.42 -1.45 -15.72
CA ARG A 10 -12.73 -2.81 -15.23
C ARG A 10 -11.51 -3.58 -14.71
N ARG A 11 -10.31 -3.20 -15.12
CA ARG A 11 -9.05 -3.80 -14.69
C ARG A 11 -8.52 -3.24 -13.36
N LEU A 12 -9.07 -2.10 -12.91
CA LEU A 12 -8.71 -1.47 -11.64
C LEU A 12 -9.80 -1.82 -10.62
N ARG A 13 -9.37 -2.40 -9.52
CA ARG A 13 -10.25 -2.73 -8.40
C ARG A 13 -10.27 -1.60 -7.39
N GLY A 14 -11.45 -1.37 -6.80
CA GLY A 14 -11.56 -0.54 -5.60
C GLY A 14 -11.19 -1.32 -4.34
N THR A 15 -11.05 -0.61 -3.23
CA THR A 15 -10.97 -1.20 -1.90
C THR A 15 -12.37 -1.35 -1.29
N PRO A 16 -12.54 -2.08 -0.17
CA PRO A 16 -13.80 -2.11 0.55
C PRO A 16 -14.27 -0.73 1.05
N PHE A 17 -13.38 0.25 1.09
CA PHE A 17 -13.64 1.60 1.58
C PHE A 17 -13.85 2.63 0.47
N SER A 18 -13.62 2.30 -0.79
CA SER A 18 -13.63 3.26 -1.91
C SER A 18 -14.90 4.13 -1.96
N SER A 19 -16.09 3.52 -1.81
CA SER A 19 -17.35 4.30 -1.83
C SER A 19 -17.48 5.27 -0.66
N ARG A 20 -16.99 4.91 0.52
CA ARG A 20 -16.99 5.78 1.69
C ARG A 20 -16.05 6.97 1.50
N ILE A 21 -14.89 6.73 0.91
CA ILE A 21 -13.87 7.75 0.64
C ILE A 21 -14.36 8.72 -0.44
N GLU A 22 -14.99 8.21 -1.49
CA GLU A 22 -15.63 9.06 -2.51
C GLU A 22 -16.65 10.03 -1.90
N ASN A 23 -17.43 9.57 -0.92
CA ASN A 23 -18.39 10.39 -0.21
C ASN A 23 -17.74 11.48 0.66
N GLN A 24 -16.48 11.33 1.04
CA GLN A 24 -15.72 12.35 1.77
C GLN A 24 -15.13 13.45 0.88
N GLY A 25 -15.40 13.40 -0.41
CA GLY A 25 -14.99 14.47 -1.29
C GLY A 25 -13.76 14.19 -2.14
N LEU A 26 -13.37 12.93 -2.26
CA LEU A 26 -12.27 12.53 -3.15
C LEU A 26 -12.45 13.12 -4.55
N THR A 27 -11.38 13.68 -5.11
CA THR A 27 -11.35 14.28 -6.44
C THR A 27 -10.46 13.52 -7.42
N ALA A 28 -9.48 12.77 -6.94
CA ALA A 28 -8.60 11.98 -7.81
C ALA A 28 -8.18 10.67 -7.18
N TYR A 29 -7.96 9.68 -8.05
CA TYR A 29 -7.29 8.42 -7.74
C TYR A 29 -5.94 8.35 -8.43
N THR A 30 -5.02 7.62 -7.85
CA THR A 30 -3.88 7.01 -8.55
C THR A 30 -4.05 5.49 -8.57
N THR A 31 -3.12 4.78 -9.19
CA THR A 31 -3.13 3.31 -9.26
C THR A 31 -1.97 2.75 -8.48
N TYR A 32 -2.24 1.80 -7.61
CA TYR A 32 -1.25 1.04 -6.86
C TYR A 32 -1.69 -0.43 -6.76
N ASN A 33 -0.81 -1.39 -7.04
CA ASN A 33 -1.14 -2.82 -7.06
C ASN A 33 -2.39 -3.19 -7.89
N HIS A 34 -2.58 -2.55 -9.04
CA HIS A 34 -3.79 -2.70 -9.89
C HIS A 34 -5.10 -2.31 -9.18
N MET A 35 -5.01 -1.46 -8.17
CA MET A 35 -6.15 -0.95 -7.42
C MET A 35 -6.21 0.57 -7.45
N LEU A 36 -7.40 1.11 -7.24
CA LEU A 36 -7.63 2.54 -7.10
C LEU A 36 -7.17 2.98 -5.70
N LEU A 37 -6.11 3.77 -5.64
CA LEU A 37 -5.61 4.40 -4.43
C LEU A 37 -6.09 5.86 -4.38
N PRO A 38 -6.79 6.30 -3.33
CA PRO A 38 -7.16 7.71 -3.16
C PRO A 38 -5.93 8.61 -3.17
N ALA A 39 -5.97 9.68 -3.95
CA ALA A 39 -4.81 10.55 -4.14
C ALA A 39 -5.00 11.97 -3.61
N THR A 40 -6.15 12.59 -3.85
CA THR A 40 -6.38 13.97 -3.41
C THR A 40 -7.87 14.29 -3.23
N PHE A 41 -8.16 15.19 -2.30
CA PHE A 41 -9.51 15.64 -1.95
C PHE A 41 -9.73 17.10 -2.37
N GLU A 42 -9.02 18.04 -1.77
CA GLU A 42 -9.15 19.48 -2.05
C GLU A 42 -8.03 20.02 -2.96
N GLY A 43 -7.05 19.18 -3.26
CA GLY A 43 -5.87 19.51 -4.05
C GLY A 43 -4.59 19.32 -3.23
N THR A 44 -3.49 19.05 -3.94
CA THR A 44 -2.23 18.63 -3.32
C THR A 44 -1.73 19.59 -2.23
N GLU A 45 -1.83 20.89 -2.46
CA GLU A 45 -1.36 21.91 -1.52
C GLU A 45 -2.21 21.92 -0.23
N LYS A 46 -3.54 21.93 -0.37
CA LYS A 46 -4.44 21.94 0.79
C LYS A 46 -4.35 20.63 1.58
N ASP A 47 -4.32 19.49 0.88
CA ASP A 47 -4.19 18.18 1.51
C ASP A 47 -2.86 18.08 2.27
N TYR A 48 -1.77 18.64 1.71
CA TYR A 48 -0.47 18.70 2.38
C TYR A 48 -0.52 19.52 3.67
N PHE A 49 -1.06 20.75 3.65
CA PHE A 49 -1.16 21.57 4.85
C PHE A 49 -2.12 20.96 5.88
N HIS A 50 -3.21 20.33 5.42
CA HIS A 50 -4.07 19.57 6.33
C HIS A 50 -3.30 18.45 7.05
N LEU A 51 -2.44 17.71 6.34
CA LEU A 51 -1.59 16.69 6.96
C LEU A 51 -0.63 17.27 8.02
N LYS A 52 -0.15 18.50 7.81
CA LYS A 52 0.78 19.16 8.76
C LYS A 52 0.09 19.65 10.04
N GLU A 53 -1.18 19.98 9.97
CA GLU A 53 -1.91 20.68 11.04
C GLU A 53 -2.95 19.77 11.72
N HIS A 54 -3.39 18.72 11.05
CA HIS A 54 -4.48 17.85 11.47
C HIS A 54 -4.15 16.36 11.30
N VAL A 55 -4.99 15.50 11.91
CA VAL A 55 -4.92 14.05 11.71
C VAL A 55 -5.60 13.67 10.40
N GLN A 56 -4.98 12.75 9.66
CA GLN A 56 -5.56 12.14 8.46
C GLN A 56 -5.73 10.64 8.63
N VAL A 57 -6.76 10.09 7.97
CA VAL A 57 -6.99 8.65 7.86
C VAL A 57 -6.77 8.25 6.39
N TRP A 58 -5.95 7.24 6.19
CA TRP A 58 -5.54 6.79 4.86
C TRP A 58 -6.09 5.39 4.57
N ASP A 59 -6.70 5.22 3.40
CA ASP A 59 -7.05 3.90 2.89
C ASP A 59 -5.83 3.27 2.21
N VAL A 60 -5.20 2.34 2.91
CA VAL A 60 -4.05 1.56 2.43
C VAL A 60 -4.41 0.11 2.08
N ALA A 61 -5.69 -0.20 1.92
CA ALA A 61 -6.16 -1.56 1.57
C ALA A 61 -5.72 -2.02 0.17
N VAL A 62 -5.07 -1.16 -0.60
CA VAL A 62 -4.36 -1.49 -1.84
C VAL A 62 -3.06 -2.27 -1.58
N GLU A 63 -2.52 -2.22 -0.37
CA GLU A 63 -1.39 -3.02 0.08
C GLU A 63 -1.90 -4.41 0.49
N ARG A 64 -1.88 -5.32 -0.47
CA ARG A 64 -2.45 -6.66 -0.31
C ARG A 64 -1.57 -7.52 0.58
N GLN A 65 -2.20 -8.33 1.40
CA GLN A 65 -1.51 -9.23 2.32
C GLN A 65 -1.35 -10.63 1.71
N VAL A 66 -0.19 -11.23 1.97
CA VAL A 66 0.12 -12.63 1.64
C VAL A 66 0.57 -13.31 2.93
N GLN A 67 -0.16 -14.35 3.33
CA GLN A 67 0.21 -15.18 4.47
C GLN A 67 1.12 -16.32 4.02
N ILE A 68 2.27 -16.47 4.66
CA ILE A 68 3.21 -17.58 4.43
C ILE A 68 3.23 -18.46 5.67
N VAL A 69 2.83 -19.72 5.53
CA VAL A 69 2.64 -20.66 6.64
C VAL A 69 3.42 -21.96 6.39
N GLY A 70 3.97 -22.52 7.44
CA GLY A 70 4.65 -23.80 7.43
C GLY A 70 6.01 -23.76 8.15
N LYS A 71 6.59 -24.93 8.37
CA LYS A 71 7.86 -25.07 9.12
C LYS A 71 9.04 -24.32 8.50
N ASP A 72 9.01 -24.08 7.21
CA ASP A 72 10.06 -23.39 6.47
C ASP A 72 9.68 -21.97 6.03
N ALA A 73 8.54 -21.43 6.52
CA ALA A 73 8.04 -20.11 6.15
C ALA A 73 9.09 -19.00 6.38
N ALA A 74 9.72 -18.97 7.55
CA ALA A 74 10.77 -17.99 7.86
C ALA A 74 12.01 -18.11 6.96
N LYS A 75 12.39 -19.34 6.59
CA LYS A 75 13.50 -19.57 5.66
C LYS A 75 13.17 -19.07 4.25
N LEU A 76 11.96 -19.33 3.78
CA LEU A 76 11.50 -18.84 2.48
C LEU A 76 11.52 -17.31 2.43
N VAL A 77 10.97 -16.65 3.46
CA VAL A 77 10.95 -15.19 3.52
C VAL A 77 12.38 -14.63 3.58
N GLN A 78 13.27 -15.24 4.39
CA GLN A 78 14.67 -14.81 4.45
C GLN A 78 15.40 -14.97 3.11
N LEU A 79 15.05 -15.98 2.32
CA LEU A 79 15.65 -16.18 0.99
C LEU A 79 15.25 -15.11 -0.02
N MET A 80 14.05 -14.57 0.11
CA MET A 80 13.50 -13.57 -0.82
C MET A 80 13.99 -12.13 -0.56
N THR A 81 14.55 -11.85 0.62
CA THR A 81 14.95 -10.49 1.01
C THR A 81 16.43 -10.37 1.36
N CYS A 82 17.01 -9.23 1.03
CA CYS A 82 18.37 -8.88 1.45
C CYS A 82 18.46 -8.47 2.94
N ARG A 83 17.30 -8.24 3.60
CA ARG A 83 17.28 -7.88 5.01
C ARG A 83 17.51 -9.10 5.89
N ASN A 84 18.41 -8.99 6.87
CA ASN A 84 18.57 -10.03 7.87
C ASN A 84 17.38 -10.04 8.85
N LEU A 85 16.58 -11.10 8.80
CA LEU A 85 15.38 -11.30 9.62
C LEU A 85 15.64 -12.23 10.82
N SER A 86 16.88 -12.65 11.08
CA SER A 86 17.21 -13.58 12.18
C SER A 86 16.82 -13.08 13.57
N LYS A 87 16.62 -11.77 13.72
CA LYS A 87 16.17 -11.13 14.96
C LYS A 87 14.77 -10.53 14.83
N ALA A 88 13.98 -10.99 13.85
CA ALA A 88 12.62 -10.54 13.72
C ALA A 88 11.75 -11.05 14.90
N GLU A 89 10.95 -10.17 15.45
CA GLU A 89 10.10 -10.41 16.62
C GLU A 89 8.65 -10.34 16.22
N VAL A 90 7.83 -11.22 16.78
CA VAL A 90 6.37 -11.19 16.59
C VAL A 90 5.79 -9.85 17.08
N GLY A 91 4.89 -9.28 16.31
CA GLY A 91 4.26 -7.99 16.63
C GLY A 91 5.06 -6.77 16.19
N ARG A 92 6.17 -6.95 15.48
CA ARG A 92 6.94 -5.87 14.86
C ARG A 92 6.89 -5.92 13.35
N CYS A 93 6.80 -4.75 12.73
CA CYS A 93 6.84 -4.59 11.29
C CYS A 93 8.27 -4.36 10.81
N TYR A 94 8.62 -5.00 9.70
CA TYR A 94 9.94 -4.87 9.07
C TYR A 94 9.79 -4.56 7.60
N TYR A 95 10.33 -3.43 7.15
CA TYR A 95 10.48 -3.18 5.73
C TYR A 95 11.53 -4.14 5.16
N ALA A 96 11.15 -4.98 4.21
CA ALA A 96 12.00 -6.06 3.71
C ALA A 96 11.87 -6.20 2.20
N PRO A 97 12.65 -5.42 1.41
CA PRO A 97 12.63 -5.49 -0.04
C PRO A 97 12.86 -6.91 -0.56
N LEU A 98 11.99 -7.36 -1.45
CA LEU A 98 12.18 -8.60 -2.20
C LEU A 98 13.04 -8.30 -3.42
N ILE A 99 14.07 -9.09 -3.63
CA ILE A 99 15.05 -8.89 -4.69
C ILE A 99 15.22 -10.13 -5.56
N ASP A 100 15.64 -9.93 -6.82
CA ASP A 100 16.10 -11.01 -7.70
C ASP A 100 17.58 -11.36 -7.46
N GLU A 101 18.09 -12.32 -8.21
CA GLU A 101 19.48 -12.79 -8.11
C GLU A 101 20.50 -11.72 -8.55
N GLN A 102 20.07 -10.69 -9.25
CA GLN A 102 20.89 -9.54 -9.65
C GLN A 102 20.81 -8.38 -8.66
N GLY A 103 20.06 -8.54 -7.56
CA GLY A 103 19.85 -7.52 -6.54
C GLY A 103 18.86 -6.41 -6.93
N LYS A 104 18.05 -6.62 -7.98
CA LYS A 104 17.02 -5.67 -8.37
C LYS A 104 15.76 -5.90 -7.56
N MET A 105 15.10 -4.82 -7.18
CA MET A 105 13.86 -4.88 -6.41
C MET A 105 12.70 -5.44 -7.24
N ILE A 106 12.08 -6.49 -6.72
CA ILE A 106 10.84 -7.08 -7.25
C ILE A 106 9.63 -6.44 -6.58
N ASN A 107 9.70 -6.27 -5.25
CA ASN A 107 8.64 -5.70 -4.43
C ASN A 107 9.24 -5.13 -3.15
N ASP A 108 8.50 -4.25 -2.47
CA ASP A 108 8.93 -3.56 -1.25
C ASP A 108 7.96 -3.74 -0.08
N PRO A 109 7.66 -4.97 0.34
CA PRO A 109 6.67 -5.25 1.37
C PRO A 109 7.12 -4.86 2.77
N ILE A 110 6.12 -4.75 3.64
CA ILE A 110 6.28 -4.83 5.09
C ILE A 110 5.99 -6.26 5.52
N ILE A 111 6.89 -6.84 6.31
CA ILE A 111 6.73 -8.15 6.94
C ILE A 111 6.29 -7.96 8.39
N LEU A 112 5.29 -8.73 8.79
CA LEU A 112 4.71 -8.77 10.14
C LEU A 112 5.01 -10.13 10.79
#